data_1ff5c78882f0e67998e27d2f2469658e
#
_entry.id   1ff5c78882f0e67998e27d2f2469658e
#
_cell.length_a   1.000
_cell.length_b   1.000
_cell.length_c   1.000
_cell.angle_alpha   90.00
_cell.angle_beta   90.00
_cell.angle_gamma   90.00
#
_symmetry.space_group_name_H-M   'P 1'
#
loop_
_entity.id
_entity.type
_entity.pdbx_description
1 polymer ?
#
loop_
_entity_poly.entity_id
_entity_poly.type
_entity_poly.pdbx_seq_one_letter_code
_entity_poly.pdbx_strand_id
1 'polypeptide(L)'
;MVTQGNIRGGQHGVTLIELLVGALVAAIVIAAGFAVLTSSSKALTTNEQTIETQQNVRVAMEFLFQDIRQAGFGMNGPVGNCSTAIVPADNTTAGPDRGPDRISLVAPVGNPMGTATDPAWVLANDTSIGSGLPLALSSALAVTNMASEAGGSLTAPNATISIGGAITTTVTAAGGANLTVPTVLNPTTMKQNTPIYLLQCITYQIIPPPDPTGLCAGRSPCLVRGVAGGITAGVLDCTTPGSRCTSIADEIEDIQFAYGCDGCVAAVNSGTPDGIIDSQPLSAAGFDQADFVTNNAWATAPLTADKIRLAQVTIVGRQRRADQGFGESNRQTVQGTALQVSDHLHSDGVFAAGDFATVTPPYTSTRRRLLTRTIELRNLRH
;
A
#
# COMPACT_ATOMS: atom_id res chain seq x y z
N MET A 1 -94.14 -14.36 -11.03
CA MET A 1 -93.80 -15.43 -10.11
C MET A 1 -92.48 -16.04 -10.57
N VAL A 2 -91.35 -15.57 -10.07
CA VAL A 2 -90.03 -16.03 -10.49
C VAL A 2 -89.47 -16.93 -9.38
N THR A 3 -89.29 -18.19 -9.69
CA THR A 3 -88.77 -19.22 -8.78
C THR A 3 -87.22 -19.07 -8.69
N GLN A 4 -86.73 -18.67 -7.52
CA GLN A 4 -85.28 -18.71 -7.23
C GLN A 4 -84.91 -20.18 -7.00
N GLY A 5 -84.06 -20.70 -7.93
CA GLY A 5 -83.41 -21.99 -7.78
C GLY A 5 -82.25 -21.89 -6.81
N ASN A 6 -82.33 -22.51 -5.65
CA ASN A 6 -81.37 -22.59 -4.57
C ASN A 6 -80.31 -23.62 -4.99
N ILE A 7 -79.13 -23.17 -5.54
CA ILE A 7 -78.00 -24.05 -5.80
C ILE A 7 -77.30 -24.34 -4.46
N ARG A 8 -77.62 -25.44 -3.84
CA ARG A 8 -76.88 -26.02 -2.74
C ARG A 8 -75.57 -26.60 -3.30
N GLY A 9 -74.49 -25.84 -3.28
CA GLY A 9 -73.16 -26.36 -3.53
C GLY A 9 -72.83 -27.40 -2.44
N GLY A 10 -72.67 -28.66 -2.85
CA GLY A 10 -72.22 -29.70 -1.96
C GLY A 10 -70.84 -29.39 -1.42
N GLN A 11 -70.73 -29.25 -0.08
CA GLN A 11 -69.46 -29.20 0.59
C GLN A 11 -68.86 -30.60 0.57
N HIS A 12 -67.88 -30.83 -0.34
CA HIS A 12 -67.06 -32.03 -0.33
C HIS A 12 -66.04 -31.88 0.79
N GLY A 13 -66.09 -32.68 1.83
CA GLY A 13 -65.08 -32.72 2.88
C GLY A 13 -63.74 -33.19 2.30
N VAL A 14 -62.66 -32.53 2.69
CA VAL A 14 -61.29 -32.91 2.28
C VAL A 14 -60.95 -34.26 2.96
N THR A 15 -60.43 -35.20 2.17
CA THR A 15 -60.01 -36.51 2.67
C THR A 15 -58.69 -36.40 3.41
N LEU A 16 -58.45 -37.26 4.43
CA LEU A 16 -57.20 -37.27 5.23
C LEU A 16 -55.98 -37.50 4.33
N ILE A 17 -56.15 -38.30 3.26
CA ILE A 17 -55.07 -38.54 2.26
C ILE A 17 -54.74 -37.30 1.45
N GLU A 18 -55.73 -36.51 1.08
CA GLU A 18 -55.59 -35.30 0.32
C GLU A 18 -54.81 -34.21 1.14
N LEU A 19 -55.08 -34.16 2.46
CA LEU A 19 -54.38 -33.29 3.37
C LEU A 19 -52.92 -33.74 3.54
N LEU A 20 -52.64 -35.06 3.67
CA LEU A 20 -51.29 -35.61 3.75
C LEU A 20 -50.48 -35.36 2.48
N VAL A 21 -51.07 -35.60 1.33
CA VAL A 21 -50.37 -35.32 0.03
C VAL A 21 -50.11 -33.83 -0.15
N GLY A 22 -51.07 -32.97 0.20
CA GLY A 22 -50.91 -31.53 0.19
C GLY A 22 -49.77 -31.05 1.12
N ALA A 23 -49.72 -31.60 2.35
CA ALA A 23 -48.63 -31.27 3.29
C ALA A 23 -47.25 -31.75 2.81
N LEU A 24 -47.19 -32.95 2.20
CA LEU A 24 -45.94 -33.47 1.64
C LEU A 24 -45.44 -32.59 0.47
N VAL A 25 -46.30 -32.23 -0.45
CA VAL A 25 -45.96 -31.34 -1.58
C VAL A 25 -45.50 -29.96 -1.07
N ALA A 26 -46.25 -29.40 -0.09
CA ALA A 26 -45.88 -28.12 0.51
C ALA A 26 -44.48 -28.18 1.18
N ALA A 27 -44.18 -29.25 1.91
CA ALA A 27 -42.88 -29.45 2.52
C ALA A 27 -41.74 -29.54 1.51
N ILE A 28 -41.94 -30.22 0.40
CA ILE A 28 -40.94 -30.30 -0.70
C ILE A 28 -40.71 -28.92 -1.34
N VAL A 29 -41.78 -28.17 -1.61
CA VAL A 29 -41.67 -26.81 -2.18
C VAL A 29 -40.95 -25.86 -1.24
N ILE A 30 -41.26 -25.90 0.06
CA ILE A 30 -40.59 -25.09 1.07
C ILE A 30 -39.12 -25.48 1.14
N ALA A 31 -38.76 -26.76 1.19
CA ALA A 31 -37.39 -27.22 1.24
C ALA A 31 -36.60 -26.78 -0.01
N ALA A 32 -37.17 -26.87 -1.18
CA ALA A 32 -36.58 -26.38 -2.41
C ALA A 32 -36.37 -24.86 -2.40
N GLY A 33 -37.35 -24.10 -1.89
CA GLY A 33 -37.23 -22.65 -1.71
C GLY A 33 -36.09 -22.26 -0.76
N PHE A 34 -35.97 -22.95 0.40
CA PHE A 34 -34.86 -22.74 1.32
C PHE A 34 -33.49 -23.07 0.70
N ALA A 35 -33.40 -24.13 -0.09
CA ALA A 35 -32.16 -24.49 -0.79
C ALA A 35 -31.71 -23.40 -1.77
N VAL A 36 -32.65 -22.84 -2.53
CA VAL A 36 -32.38 -21.72 -3.47
C VAL A 36 -31.96 -20.46 -2.71
N LEU A 37 -32.67 -20.09 -1.64
CA LEU A 37 -32.36 -18.92 -0.81
C LEU A 37 -30.98 -19.02 -0.17
N THR A 38 -30.62 -20.17 0.39
CA THR A 38 -29.28 -20.37 0.99
C THR A 38 -28.19 -20.35 -0.04
N SER A 39 -28.40 -20.94 -1.20
CA SER A 39 -27.41 -20.88 -2.31
C SER A 39 -27.23 -19.46 -2.83
N SER A 40 -28.32 -18.71 -3.02
CA SER A 40 -28.29 -17.32 -3.45
C SER A 40 -27.58 -16.41 -2.43
N SER A 41 -27.89 -16.58 -1.14
CA SER A 41 -27.24 -15.83 -0.05
C SER A 41 -25.72 -16.08 0.00
N LYS A 42 -25.29 -17.34 -0.15
CA LYS A 42 -23.87 -17.69 -0.22
C LYS A 42 -23.18 -17.02 -1.45
N ALA A 43 -23.82 -17.06 -2.60
CA ALA A 43 -23.27 -16.43 -3.80
C ALA A 43 -23.12 -14.91 -3.65
N LEU A 44 -24.12 -14.24 -3.05
CA LEU A 44 -24.04 -12.80 -2.77
C LEU A 44 -22.87 -12.48 -1.82
N THR A 45 -22.74 -13.18 -0.70
CA THR A 45 -21.64 -12.96 0.26
C THR A 45 -20.28 -13.18 -0.38
N THR A 46 -20.10 -14.22 -1.18
CA THR A 46 -18.85 -14.47 -1.91
C THR A 46 -18.52 -13.35 -2.91
N ASN A 47 -19.54 -12.86 -3.62
CA ASN A 47 -19.35 -11.76 -4.57
C ASN A 47 -18.98 -10.45 -3.85
N GLU A 48 -19.62 -10.11 -2.73
CA GLU A 48 -19.29 -8.94 -1.92
C GLU A 48 -17.85 -8.99 -1.44
N GLN A 49 -17.40 -10.12 -0.88
CA GLN A 49 -16.03 -10.31 -0.43
C GLN A 49 -15.01 -10.21 -1.57
N THR A 50 -15.37 -10.74 -2.74
CA THR A 50 -14.50 -10.65 -3.92
C THR A 50 -14.32 -9.19 -4.36
N ILE A 51 -15.40 -8.41 -4.36
CA ILE A 51 -15.37 -6.99 -4.72
C ILE A 51 -14.56 -6.20 -3.68
N GLU A 52 -14.78 -6.43 -2.39
CA GLU A 52 -14.04 -5.80 -1.30
C GLU A 52 -12.53 -6.06 -1.43
N THR A 53 -12.13 -7.32 -1.64
CA THR A 53 -10.72 -7.69 -1.82
C THR A 53 -10.10 -6.99 -3.04
N GLN A 54 -10.83 -6.93 -4.17
CA GLN A 54 -10.34 -6.22 -5.36
C GLN A 54 -10.18 -4.72 -5.13
N GLN A 55 -11.08 -4.10 -4.38
CA GLN A 55 -11.01 -2.68 -4.04
C GLN A 55 -9.81 -2.41 -3.12
N ASN A 56 -9.62 -3.22 -2.09
CA ASN A 56 -8.51 -3.08 -1.15
C ASN A 56 -7.15 -3.17 -1.86
N VAL A 57 -6.96 -4.17 -2.72
CA VAL A 57 -5.73 -4.34 -3.50
C VAL A 57 -5.49 -3.15 -4.45
N ARG A 58 -6.55 -2.62 -5.09
CA ARG A 58 -6.42 -1.44 -5.95
C ARG A 58 -6.07 -0.18 -5.19
N VAL A 59 -6.70 0.05 -4.05
CA VAL A 59 -6.40 1.20 -3.18
C VAL A 59 -4.96 1.13 -2.70
N ALA A 60 -4.52 -0.03 -2.20
CA ALA A 60 -3.14 -0.25 -1.79
C ALA A 60 -2.15 0.06 -2.91
N MET A 61 -2.41 -0.47 -4.11
CA MET A 61 -1.56 -0.25 -5.29
C MET A 61 -1.51 1.22 -5.71
N GLU A 62 -2.63 1.94 -5.66
CA GLU A 62 -2.68 3.34 -6.08
C GLU A 62 -1.87 4.24 -5.15
N PHE A 63 -1.96 4.06 -3.82
CA PHE A 63 -1.12 4.79 -2.86
C PHE A 63 0.37 4.53 -3.10
N LEU A 64 0.75 3.26 -3.21
CA LEU A 64 2.14 2.88 -3.50
C LEU A 64 2.62 3.46 -4.84
N PHE A 65 1.79 3.38 -5.87
CA PHE A 65 2.11 3.92 -7.18
C PHE A 65 2.39 5.42 -7.16
N GLN A 66 1.55 6.17 -6.45
CA GLN A 66 1.72 7.63 -6.35
C GLN A 66 3.01 7.98 -5.60
N ASP A 67 3.24 7.38 -4.43
CA ASP A 67 4.41 7.68 -3.61
C ASP A 67 5.72 7.20 -4.26
N ILE A 68 5.75 6.01 -4.88
CA ILE A 68 6.93 5.51 -5.60
C ILE A 68 7.27 6.40 -6.80
N ARG A 69 6.28 6.86 -7.55
CA ARG A 69 6.53 7.79 -8.69
C ARG A 69 7.09 9.12 -8.25
N GLN A 70 6.78 9.57 -7.04
CA GLN A 70 7.27 10.82 -6.47
C GLN A 70 8.58 10.63 -5.69
N ALA A 71 9.03 9.39 -5.51
CA ALA A 71 10.25 9.10 -4.76
C ALA A 71 11.45 9.86 -5.31
N GLY A 72 12.20 10.49 -4.39
CA GLY A 72 13.37 11.29 -4.73
C GLY A 72 13.08 12.70 -5.27
N PHE A 73 11.81 13.10 -5.41
CA PHE A 73 11.48 14.45 -5.87
C PHE A 73 12.10 15.51 -4.98
N GLY A 74 12.90 16.40 -5.57
CA GLY A 74 13.54 17.48 -4.88
C GLY A 74 14.49 17.07 -3.77
N MET A 75 14.93 15.81 -3.72
CA MET A 75 15.86 15.30 -2.74
C MET A 75 17.32 15.62 -3.15
N ASN A 76 18.07 16.16 -2.20
CA ASN A 76 19.52 16.30 -2.32
C ASN A 76 20.17 15.98 -0.96
N GLY A 77 20.39 14.70 -0.71
CA GLY A 77 20.88 14.15 0.56
C GLY A 77 19.79 13.44 1.37
N PRO A 78 20.15 12.86 2.52
CA PRO A 78 19.24 12.08 3.36
C PRO A 78 18.05 12.89 3.87
N VAL A 79 16.89 12.25 4.00
CA VAL A 79 15.66 12.84 4.53
C VAL A 79 15.13 11.94 5.66
N GLY A 80 15.14 12.42 6.89
CA GLY A 80 14.79 11.60 8.04
C GLY A 80 15.65 10.33 8.09
N ASN A 81 15.03 9.17 8.15
CA ASN A 81 15.70 7.87 8.16
C ASN A 81 15.97 7.27 6.77
N CYS A 82 15.55 7.94 5.70
CA CYS A 82 15.83 7.53 4.33
C CYS A 82 17.17 8.09 3.86
N SER A 83 18.16 7.22 3.70
CA SER A 83 19.49 7.59 3.16
C SER A 83 19.46 7.86 1.65
N THR A 84 18.56 7.22 0.94
CA THR A 84 18.35 7.31 -0.51
C THR A 84 16.87 7.55 -0.81
N ALA A 85 16.56 7.86 -2.04
CA ALA A 85 15.19 8.13 -2.48
C ALA A 85 14.24 6.93 -2.27
N ILE A 86 14.78 5.73 -2.41
CA ILE A 86 14.13 4.47 -2.04
C ILE A 86 15.10 3.69 -1.15
N VAL A 87 14.58 3.09 -0.10
CA VAL A 87 15.29 2.17 0.79
C VAL A 87 14.51 0.86 0.80
N PRO A 88 14.93 -0.11 -0.01
CA PRO A 88 14.38 -1.46 0.03
C PRO A 88 14.63 -2.12 1.37
N ALA A 89 13.69 -2.95 1.80
CA ALA A 89 13.82 -3.75 3.01
C ALA A 89 13.13 -5.09 2.78
N ASP A 90 13.86 -5.96 2.09
CA ASP A 90 13.42 -7.32 1.83
C ASP A 90 13.34 -8.11 3.14
N ASN A 91 12.35 -8.95 3.28
CA ASN A 91 12.17 -9.76 4.48
C ASN A 91 13.35 -10.74 4.66
N THR A 92 13.85 -11.28 3.56
CA THR A 92 15.03 -12.13 3.54
C THR A 92 15.98 -11.68 2.44
N THR A 93 17.22 -11.36 2.77
CA THR A 93 18.22 -10.88 1.79
C THR A 93 18.96 -11.99 1.08
N ALA A 94 18.73 -13.24 1.45
CA ALA A 94 19.33 -14.44 0.84
C ALA A 94 18.46 -15.67 1.08
N GLY A 95 18.19 -16.41 0.03
CA GLY A 95 17.37 -17.63 0.07
C GLY A 95 15.89 -17.33 -0.21
N PRO A 96 15.01 -18.32 -0.03
CA PRO A 96 13.57 -18.14 -0.23
C PRO A 96 13.02 -17.14 0.77
N ASP A 97 12.36 -16.14 0.29
CA ASP A 97 11.66 -15.18 1.10
C ASP A 97 10.43 -15.82 1.77
N ARG A 98 10.03 -15.32 2.92
CA ARG A 98 9.02 -15.96 3.78
C ARG A 98 8.08 -14.98 4.45
N GLY A 99 7.87 -13.84 3.90
CA GLY A 99 6.96 -12.85 4.45
C GLY A 99 6.96 -11.55 3.67
N PRO A 100 6.13 -10.60 4.06
CA PRO A 100 5.99 -9.36 3.33
C PRO A 100 7.23 -8.49 3.45
N ASP A 101 7.60 -7.90 2.33
CA ASP A 101 8.61 -6.87 2.24
C ASP A 101 8.14 -5.55 2.83
N ARG A 102 9.09 -4.63 2.95
CA ARG A 102 8.87 -3.24 3.28
C ARG A 102 9.60 -2.34 2.30
N ILE A 103 9.08 -1.15 2.10
CA ILE A 103 9.75 -0.12 1.34
C ILE A 103 9.68 1.19 2.11
N SER A 104 10.80 1.90 2.17
CA SER A 104 10.82 3.29 2.60
C SER A 104 11.23 4.17 1.44
N LEU A 105 10.63 5.33 1.32
CA LEU A 105 10.88 6.24 0.22
C LEU A 105 10.77 7.70 0.65
N VAL A 106 11.50 8.58 -0.01
CA VAL A 106 11.39 10.02 0.20
C VAL A 106 10.41 10.59 -0.80
N ALA A 107 9.33 11.16 -0.31
CA ALA A 107 8.35 11.83 -1.16
C ALA A 107 7.85 13.14 -0.52
N PRO A 108 7.34 14.07 -1.33
CA PRO A 108 6.64 15.25 -0.82
C PRO A 108 5.34 14.85 -0.16
N VAL A 109 5.05 15.46 0.99
CA VAL A 109 3.80 15.27 1.72
C VAL A 109 3.03 16.59 1.85
N GLY A 110 1.72 16.50 2.10
CA GLY A 110 0.84 17.64 2.19
C GLY A 110 0.43 18.20 0.82
N ASN A 111 -0.17 19.36 0.84
CA ASN A 111 -0.65 20.03 -0.36
C ASN A 111 0.03 21.40 -0.57
N PRO A 112 1.18 21.46 -1.24
CA PRO A 112 1.91 22.72 -1.43
C PRO A 112 1.16 23.75 -2.27
N MET A 113 0.20 23.32 -3.10
CA MET A 113 -0.61 24.22 -3.93
C MET A 113 -1.78 24.82 -3.17
N GLY A 114 -2.08 24.31 -1.97
CA GLY A 114 -3.21 24.74 -1.17
C GLY A 114 -4.56 24.27 -1.70
N THR A 115 -5.60 24.72 -1.03
CA THR A 115 -7.01 24.53 -1.40
C THR A 115 -7.76 25.86 -1.25
N ALA A 116 -9.06 25.86 -1.46
CA ALA A 116 -9.89 27.05 -1.20
C ALA A 116 -9.85 27.51 0.27
N THR A 117 -9.56 26.59 1.20
CA THR A 117 -9.52 26.85 2.66
C THR A 117 -8.11 26.87 3.21
N ASP A 118 -7.16 26.20 2.56
CA ASP A 118 -5.78 26.07 3.01
C ASP A 118 -4.84 26.89 2.11
N PRO A 119 -4.01 27.79 2.67
CA PRO A 119 -3.11 28.60 1.87
C PRO A 119 -2.02 27.75 1.22
N ALA A 120 -1.63 28.10 0.01
CA ALA A 120 -0.51 27.49 -0.68
C ALA A 120 0.80 27.67 0.09
N TRP A 121 1.65 26.65 0.06
CA TRP A 121 3.00 26.69 0.66
C TRP A 121 3.99 27.27 -0.36
N VAL A 122 3.95 28.58 -0.51
CA VAL A 122 4.79 29.28 -1.49
C VAL A 122 5.55 30.44 -0.85
N LEU A 123 6.65 30.82 -1.46
CA LEU A 123 7.41 32.00 -1.04
C LEU A 123 6.57 33.28 -1.22
N ALA A 124 6.52 34.12 -0.19
CA ALA A 124 5.82 35.40 -0.22
C ALA A 124 6.54 36.47 -1.05
N ASN A 125 7.87 36.38 -1.18
CA ASN A 125 8.74 37.35 -1.86
C ASN A 125 9.90 36.62 -2.55
N ASP A 126 10.58 37.35 -3.45
CA ASP A 126 11.89 36.92 -3.96
C ASP A 126 12.84 36.76 -2.78
N THR A 127 13.41 35.57 -2.61
CA THR A 127 14.19 35.24 -1.41
C THR A 127 15.47 34.52 -1.78
N SER A 128 16.58 34.94 -1.18
CA SER A 128 17.88 34.32 -1.32
C SER A 128 18.04 33.21 -0.29
N ILE A 129 17.92 31.96 -0.73
CA ILE A 129 17.94 30.77 0.13
C ILE A 129 19.34 30.58 0.71
N GLY A 130 19.43 30.45 2.05
CA GLY A 130 20.71 30.28 2.75
C GLY A 130 21.50 31.58 2.98
N SER A 131 20.90 32.75 2.77
CA SER A 131 21.50 34.07 3.06
C SER A 131 21.53 34.43 4.54
N GLY A 132 20.92 33.61 5.41
CA GLY A 132 20.72 33.93 6.84
C GLY A 132 19.41 34.66 7.11
N LEU A 133 18.70 35.07 6.09
CA LEU A 133 17.36 35.68 6.21
C LEU A 133 16.30 34.58 6.26
N PRO A 134 15.20 34.76 7.01
CA PRO A 134 14.11 33.81 7.05
C PRO A 134 13.38 33.76 5.70
N LEU A 135 12.89 32.57 5.35
CA LEU A 135 11.99 32.35 4.21
C LEU A 135 10.57 32.76 4.63
N ALA A 136 10.06 33.83 4.06
CA ALA A 136 8.66 34.23 4.29
C ALA A 136 7.74 33.39 3.39
N LEU A 137 6.76 32.71 3.98
CA LEU A 137 5.68 32.00 3.28
C LEU A 137 4.48 32.93 3.08
N SER A 138 3.56 32.50 2.23
CA SER A 138 2.33 33.22 1.90
C SER A 138 1.48 33.62 3.13
N SER A 139 1.53 32.79 4.19
CA SER A 139 0.80 33.05 5.44
C SER A 139 1.35 32.27 6.63
N ALA A 140 1.03 32.68 7.84
CA ALA A 140 1.33 31.93 9.05
C ALA A 140 0.58 30.58 9.11
N LEU A 141 -0.63 30.52 8.53
CA LEU A 141 -1.38 29.28 8.44
C LEU A 141 -0.69 28.23 7.54
N ALA A 142 0.01 28.67 6.48
CA ALA A 142 0.83 27.77 5.67
C ALA A 142 1.92 27.08 6.50
N VAL A 143 2.61 27.82 7.37
CA VAL A 143 3.63 27.27 8.29
C VAL A 143 2.98 26.33 9.31
N THR A 144 1.83 26.68 9.85
CA THR A 144 1.09 25.83 10.81
C THR A 144 0.64 24.52 10.18
N ASN A 145 0.09 24.57 8.96
CA ASN A 145 -0.35 23.38 8.22
C ASN A 145 0.85 22.49 7.87
N MET A 146 1.96 23.08 7.42
CA MET A 146 3.19 22.37 7.16
C MET A 146 3.75 21.70 8.45
N ALA A 147 3.68 22.40 9.59
CA ALA A 147 4.08 21.83 10.88
C ALA A 147 3.19 20.64 11.29
N SER A 148 1.88 20.76 11.08
CA SER A 148 0.94 19.65 11.31
C SER A 148 1.30 18.42 10.45
N GLU A 149 1.62 18.64 9.18
CA GLU A 149 2.07 17.61 8.27
C GLU A 149 3.45 17.04 8.66
N ALA A 150 4.29 17.79 9.34
CA ALA A 150 5.57 17.32 9.88
C ALA A 150 5.45 16.58 11.22
N GLY A 151 4.24 16.45 11.77
CA GLY A 151 4.01 15.81 13.07
C GLY A 151 4.03 16.78 14.25
N GLY A 152 3.70 18.04 14.02
CA GLY A 152 3.53 19.10 15.04
C GLY A 152 4.73 20.02 15.18
N SER A 153 5.86 19.74 14.57
CA SER A 153 7.06 20.59 14.62
C SER A 153 7.80 20.61 13.28
N LEU A 154 8.16 21.83 12.86
CA LEU A 154 9.03 22.06 11.69
C LEU A 154 10.47 22.28 12.15
N THR A 155 11.04 21.31 12.85
CA THR A 155 12.46 21.34 13.21
C THR A 155 13.09 19.98 12.93
N ALA A 156 14.38 19.95 12.62
CA ALA A 156 15.12 18.72 12.40
C ALA A 156 14.88 17.69 13.53
N PRO A 157 14.80 16.37 13.23
CA PRO A 157 15.11 15.74 11.95
C PRO A 157 13.91 15.66 10.96
N ASN A 158 12.72 16.10 11.33
CA ASN A 158 11.48 15.85 10.60
C ASN A 158 11.10 16.94 9.57
N ALA A 159 11.89 17.97 9.45
CA ALA A 159 11.57 19.12 8.63
C ALA A 159 12.60 19.37 7.52
N THR A 160 12.68 18.45 6.59
CA THR A 160 13.39 18.68 5.33
C THR A 160 12.41 19.23 4.31
N ILE A 161 12.76 20.33 3.68
CA ILE A 161 11.95 20.98 2.65
C ILE A 161 12.70 21.03 1.32
N SER A 162 11.93 20.97 0.23
CA SER A 162 12.44 21.26 -1.11
C SER A 162 11.77 22.50 -1.66
N ILE A 163 12.53 23.48 -2.07
CA ILE A 163 12.07 24.74 -2.61
C ILE A 163 12.12 24.66 -4.14
N GLY A 164 10.93 24.70 -4.74
CA GLY A 164 10.78 24.58 -6.19
C GLY A 164 11.20 23.21 -6.76
N GLY A 165 11.40 22.20 -5.94
CA GLY A 165 11.96 20.91 -6.38
C GLY A 165 13.46 20.92 -6.69
N ALA A 166 14.14 22.04 -6.45
CA ALA A 166 15.54 22.26 -6.86
C ALA A 166 16.50 22.41 -5.67
N ILE A 167 16.07 23.03 -4.58
CA ILE A 167 16.91 23.27 -3.40
C ILE A 167 16.33 22.51 -2.21
N THR A 168 17.10 21.55 -1.71
CA THR A 168 16.75 20.82 -0.49
C THR A 168 17.48 21.38 0.70
N THR A 169 16.78 21.65 1.79
CA THR A 169 17.35 22.15 3.04
C THR A 169 16.53 21.71 4.23
N THR A 170 17.11 21.79 5.42
CA THR A 170 16.40 21.53 6.67
C THR A 170 15.90 22.82 7.28
N VAL A 171 14.75 22.78 7.93
CA VAL A 171 14.24 23.91 8.70
C VAL A 171 14.85 23.85 10.09
N THR A 172 15.49 24.93 10.53
CA THR A 172 16.10 25.04 11.87
C THR A 172 15.19 25.73 12.88
N ALA A 173 14.32 26.62 12.39
CA ALA A 173 13.28 27.25 13.20
C ALA A 173 12.08 27.65 12.33
N ALA A 174 10.91 27.69 12.94
CA ALA A 174 9.66 28.16 12.30
C ALA A 174 8.90 29.04 13.25
N GLY A 175 8.32 30.13 12.75
CA GLY A 175 7.53 31.05 13.58
C GLY A 175 6.75 32.07 12.74
N GLY A 176 5.47 32.28 13.07
CA GLY A 176 4.59 33.09 12.23
C GLY A 176 4.56 32.57 10.79
N ALA A 177 4.81 33.42 9.82
CA ALA A 177 4.88 33.07 8.41
C ALA A 177 6.31 32.75 7.94
N ASN A 178 7.27 32.57 8.84
CA ASN A 178 8.69 32.45 8.49
C ASN A 178 9.27 31.08 8.81
N LEU A 179 10.15 30.60 7.91
CA LEU A 179 11.01 29.44 8.14
C LEU A 179 12.47 29.88 8.13
N THR A 180 13.26 29.39 9.06
CA THR A 180 14.72 29.62 9.08
C THR A 180 15.42 28.37 8.57
N VAL A 181 16.36 28.56 7.66
CA VAL A 181 17.19 27.49 7.07
C VAL A 181 18.66 27.82 7.28
N PRO A 182 19.56 26.80 7.23
CA PRO A 182 20.98 27.02 7.39
C PRO A 182 21.53 28.00 6.34
N THR A 183 22.58 28.74 6.71
CA THR A 183 23.33 29.57 5.79
C THR A 183 24.23 28.74 4.89
N VAL A 184 24.37 29.17 3.63
CA VAL A 184 25.27 28.54 2.66
C VAL A 184 26.21 29.58 2.05
N LEU A 185 27.37 29.13 1.54
CA LEU A 185 28.36 30.03 0.97
C LEU A 185 27.87 30.76 -0.30
N ASN A 186 27.04 30.09 -1.10
CA ASN A 186 26.50 30.62 -2.35
C ASN A 186 24.96 30.57 -2.30
N PRO A 187 24.32 31.58 -1.73
CA PRO A 187 22.86 31.64 -1.69
C PRO A 187 22.25 31.71 -3.08
N THR A 188 21.19 30.95 -3.30
CA THR A 188 20.45 30.96 -4.57
C THR A 188 19.14 31.72 -4.41
N THR A 189 18.87 32.66 -5.33
CA THR A 189 17.63 33.45 -5.29
C THR A 189 16.51 32.70 -5.98
N MET A 190 15.43 32.48 -5.23
CA MET A 190 14.18 31.91 -5.71
C MET A 190 13.11 33.00 -5.80
N LYS A 191 12.22 32.87 -6.76
CA LYS A 191 11.18 33.84 -7.05
C LYS A 191 9.99 33.70 -6.11
N GLN A 192 9.26 34.82 -5.91
CA GLN A 192 7.94 34.80 -5.29
C GLN A 192 7.04 33.73 -5.93
N ASN A 193 6.16 33.15 -5.13
CA ASN A 193 5.27 32.05 -5.51
C ASN A 193 5.97 30.73 -5.86
N THR A 194 7.30 30.60 -5.63
CA THR A 194 7.96 29.30 -5.73
C THR A 194 7.36 28.35 -4.67
N PRO A 195 6.88 27.15 -5.05
CA PRO A 195 6.32 26.19 -4.12
C PRO A 195 7.37 25.59 -3.19
N ILE A 196 6.98 25.33 -1.96
CA ILE A 196 7.79 24.65 -0.95
C ILE A 196 7.14 23.30 -0.68
N TYR A 197 7.92 22.25 -0.79
CA TYR A 197 7.48 20.86 -0.54
C TYR A 197 8.10 20.37 0.77
N LEU A 198 7.29 19.82 1.64
CA LEU A 198 7.77 19.10 2.81
C LEU A 198 8.15 17.68 2.37
N LEU A 199 9.43 17.33 2.50
CA LEU A 199 9.93 15.99 2.19
C LEU A 199 9.92 15.13 3.44
N GLN A 200 9.41 13.92 3.32
CA GLN A 200 9.41 12.95 4.42
C GLN A 200 9.80 11.56 3.94
N CYS A 201 10.41 10.81 4.87
CA CYS A 201 10.65 9.39 4.69
C CYS A 201 9.36 8.64 5.03
N ILE A 202 8.75 8.04 4.02
CA ILE A 202 7.48 7.30 4.09
C ILE A 202 7.81 5.81 4.04
N THR A 203 7.24 5.04 4.94
CA THR A 203 7.40 3.58 4.96
C THR A 203 6.06 2.88 4.78
N TYR A 204 6.07 1.86 3.95
CA TYR A 204 4.97 0.91 3.78
C TYR A 204 5.37 -0.45 4.36
N GLN A 205 4.49 -1.02 5.15
CA GLN A 205 4.63 -2.36 5.70
C GLN A 205 3.26 -2.98 5.99
N ILE A 206 3.24 -4.30 6.15
CA ILE A 206 2.05 -5.03 6.59
C ILE A 206 2.11 -5.22 8.10
N ILE A 207 0.98 -4.97 8.78
CA ILE A 207 0.77 -5.36 10.17
C ILE A 207 0.09 -6.72 10.18
N PRO A 208 0.79 -7.78 10.67
CA PRO A 208 0.22 -9.11 10.75
C PRO A 208 -0.81 -9.23 11.90
N PRO A 209 -1.67 -10.25 11.89
CA PRO A 209 -2.46 -10.60 13.05
C PRO A 209 -1.61 -11.31 14.13
N PRO A 210 -1.87 -11.09 15.44
CA PRO A 210 -2.80 -10.09 15.95
C PRO A 210 -2.22 -8.69 15.80
N ASP A 211 -3.08 -7.70 15.50
CA ASP A 211 -2.67 -6.30 15.38
C ASP A 211 -2.42 -5.68 16.77
N PRO A 212 -1.15 -5.43 17.15
CA PRO A 212 -0.83 -4.83 18.45
C PRO A 212 -1.09 -3.32 18.47
N THR A 213 -1.29 -2.69 17.33
CA THR A 213 -1.41 -1.24 17.17
C THR A 213 -2.85 -0.75 17.17
N GLY A 214 -3.80 -1.64 16.87
CA GLY A 214 -5.21 -1.32 16.68
C GLY A 214 -5.51 -0.59 15.36
N LEU A 215 -4.51 -0.33 14.52
CA LEU A 215 -4.67 0.41 13.26
C LEU A 215 -5.52 -0.33 12.22
N CYS A 216 -5.42 -1.65 12.20
CA CYS A 216 -6.22 -2.47 11.29
C CYS A 216 -7.69 -2.61 11.72
N ALA A 217 -8.10 -2.00 12.83
CA ALA A 217 -9.49 -2.03 13.34
C ALA A 217 -10.10 -3.44 13.36
N GLY A 218 -9.32 -4.45 13.72
CA GLY A 218 -9.72 -5.87 13.73
C GLY A 218 -9.78 -6.53 12.35
N ARG A 219 -9.20 -5.91 11.34
CA ARG A 219 -9.13 -6.40 9.94
C ARG A 219 -7.69 -6.67 9.51
N SER A 220 -6.86 -7.17 10.42
CA SER A 220 -5.50 -7.60 10.11
C SER A 220 -5.49 -8.93 9.33
N PRO A 221 -4.54 -9.13 8.40
CA PRO A 221 -3.43 -8.24 8.07
C PRO A 221 -3.90 -6.97 7.34
N CYS A 222 -3.21 -5.84 7.55
CA CYS A 222 -3.48 -4.62 6.81
C CYS A 222 -2.18 -3.93 6.36
N LEU A 223 -2.25 -3.25 5.20
CA LEU A 223 -1.17 -2.40 4.73
C LEU A 223 -1.23 -1.05 5.45
N VAL A 224 -0.13 -0.65 6.06
CA VAL A 224 0.02 0.66 6.70
C VAL A 224 1.07 1.49 6.02
N ARG A 225 0.84 2.80 6.04
CA ARG A 225 1.76 3.85 5.60
C ARG A 225 2.13 4.69 6.83
N GLY A 226 3.40 4.81 7.12
CA GLY A 226 3.88 5.64 8.21
C GLY A 226 4.77 6.77 7.69
N VAL A 227 4.73 7.91 8.36
CA VAL A 227 5.47 9.12 8.00
C VAL A 227 6.22 9.60 9.24
N ALA A 228 7.49 9.87 9.10
CA ALA A 228 8.40 10.50 10.07
C ALA A 228 8.36 9.95 11.52
N GLY A 229 9.49 9.75 12.10
CA GLY A 229 9.69 9.54 13.54
C GLY A 229 9.54 8.12 14.07
N GLY A 230 8.93 7.20 13.30
CA GLY A 230 8.59 5.85 13.77
C GLY A 230 9.40 4.70 13.20
N ILE A 231 10.55 4.93 12.57
CA ILE A 231 11.38 3.83 12.04
C ILE A 231 12.52 3.54 13.02
N THR A 232 12.35 2.50 13.81
CA THR A 232 13.43 1.93 14.60
C THR A 232 13.93 0.67 13.89
N ALA A 233 15.20 0.64 13.52
CA ALA A 233 15.86 -0.52 12.87
C ALA A 233 15.16 -1.04 11.61
N GLY A 234 14.65 -0.15 10.74
CA GLY A 234 14.00 -0.52 9.48
C GLY A 234 12.56 -1.03 9.59
N VAL A 235 12.01 -1.09 10.80
CA VAL A 235 10.60 -1.44 11.06
C VAL A 235 9.84 -0.18 11.45
N LEU A 236 8.68 0.03 10.85
CA LEU A 236 7.79 1.13 11.22
C LEU A 236 7.15 0.83 12.57
N ASP A 237 7.50 1.59 13.59
CA ASP A 237 6.84 1.52 14.89
C ASP A 237 5.61 2.44 14.93
N CYS A 238 4.45 1.86 14.72
CA CYS A 238 3.18 2.57 14.76
C CYS A 238 2.62 2.73 16.18
N THR A 239 3.31 2.23 17.20
CA THR A 239 2.92 2.39 18.61
C THR A 239 3.48 3.67 19.22
N THR A 240 4.56 4.20 18.63
CA THR A 240 5.21 5.42 19.11
C THR A 240 4.40 6.66 18.74
N PRO A 241 4.07 7.54 19.69
CA PRO A 241 3.44 8.83 19.40
C PRO A 241 4.25 9.65 18.38
N GLY A 242 3.59 10.14 17.35
CA GLY A 242 4.22 10.90 16.26
C GLY A 242 4.63 10.06 15.04
N SER A 243 4.50 8.74 15.07
CA SER A 243 4.78 7.88 13.92
C SER A 243 3.83 8.09 12.73
N ARG A 244 2.68 8.73 12.96
CA ARG A 244 1.66 9.06 11.93
C ARG A 244 1.38 7.90 10.98
N CYS A 245 1.17 6.73 11.57
CA CYS A 245 0.78 5.55 10.84
C CYS A 245 -0.71 5.61 10.49
N THR A 246 -1.03 5.23 9.26
CA THR A 246 -2.40 5.15 8.77
C THR A 246 -2.59 3.81 8.07
N SER A 247 -3.67 3.10 8.37
CA SER A 247 -4.08 1.94 7.58
C SER A 247 -4.57 2.40 6.23
N ILE A 248 -4.02 1.83 5.16
CA ILE A 248 -4.33 2.16 3.77
C ILE A 248 -5.33 1.17 3.19
N ALA A 249 -5.14 -0.10 3.48
CA ALA A 249 -6.01 -1.16 2.98
C ALA A 249 -6.01 -2.36 3.92
N ASP A 250 -7.20 -2.91 4.13
CA ASP A 250 -7.42 -4.09 4.97
C ASP A 250 -7.20 -5.38 4.17
N GLU A 251 -6.97 -6.49 4.89
CA GLU A 251 -6.84 -7.83 4.33
C GLU A 251 -5.76 -7.94 3.24
N ILE A 252 -4.71 -7.12 3.34
CA ILE A 252 -3.50 -7.25 2.52
C ILE A 252 -2.55 -8.20 3.25
N GLU A 253 -2.40 -9.38 2.68
CA GLU A 253 -1.66 -10.48 3.30
C GLU A 253 -0.18 -10.40 2.99
N ASP A 254 0.16 -9.93 1.80
CA ASP A 254 1.54 -9.88 1.34
C ASP A 254 1.79 -8.71 0.39
N ILE A 255 3.02 -8.21 0.42
CA ILE A 255 3.55 -7.23 -0.50
C ILE A 255 5.00 -7.58 -0.79
N GLN A 256 5.34 -7.65 -2.09
CA GLN A 256 6.67 -7.99 -2.56
C GLN A 256 7.18 -6.92 -3.50
N PHE A 257 8.47 -6.62 -3.38
CA PHE A 257 9.15 -5.65 -4.22
C PHE A 257 10.28 -6.31 -4.99
N ALA A 258 10.35 -6.01 -6.28
CA ALA A 258 11.46 -6.38 -7.14
C ALA A 258 11.93 -5.12 -7.90
N TYR A 259 13.21 -4.99 -8.13
CA TYR A 259 13.80 -3.75 -8.60
C TYR A 259 14.59 -3.94 -9.88
N GLY A 260 14.31 -3.09 -10.86
CA GLY A 260 15.17 -2.91 -12.02
C GLY A 260 16.13 -1.75 -11.79
N CYS A 261 17.39 -1.94 -12.08
CA CYS A 261 18.42 -0.97 -11.77
C CYS A 261 19.34 -0.68 -12.97
N ASP A 262 20.04 0.44 -12.91
CA ASP A 262 20.97 0.93 -13.89
C ASP A 262 22.34 1.05 -13.22
N GLY A 263 23.32 0.26 -13.69
CA GLY A 263 24.64 0.16 -13.09
C GLY A 263 24.75 -0.86 -11.94
N CYS A 264 23.88 -1.83 -11.87
CA CYS A 264 23.89 -2.89 -10.84
C CYS A 264 24.76 -4.09 -11.21
N VAL A 265 25.04 -4.29 -12.49
CA VAL A 265 25.81 -5.43 -12.96
C VAL A 265 27.25 -5.00 -13.24
N ALA A 266 28.19 -5.47 -12.43
CA ALA A 266 29.60 -5.09 -12.54
C ALA A 266 30.22 -5.38 -13.92
N ALA A 267 29.71 -6.39 -14.63
CA ALA A 267 30.19 -6.75 -15.97
C ALA A 267 29.60 -5.84 -17.08
N VAL A 268 28.58 -5.05 -16.75
CA VAL A 268 28.01 -4.05 -17.65
C VAL A 268 28.51 -2.67 -17.20
N ASN A 269 29.13 -1.93 -18.07
CA ASN A 269 29.66 -0.58 -17.81
C ASN A 269 30.44 -0.42 -16.48
N SER A 270 31.07 -1.51 -16.01
CA SER A 270 31.79 -1.57 -14.71
C SER A 270 30.90 -1.20 -13.51
N GLY A 271 29.61 -1.44 -13.61
CA GLY A 271 28.64 -1.07 -12.58
C GLY A 271 28.36 0.44 -12.51
N THR A 272 28.60 1.18 -13.58
CA THR A 272 28.31 2.62 -13.68
C THR A 272 26.99 2.82 -14.42
N PRO A 273 26.06 3.65 -13.89
CA PRO A 273 24.82 3.98 -14.58
C PRO A 273 25.07 4.60 -15.95
N ASP A 274 24.36 4.14 -16.97
CA ASP A 274 24.44 4.64 -18.36
C ASP A 274 23.09 5.09 -18.94
N GLY A 275 22.03 5.04 -18.11
CA GLY A 275 20.66 5.38 -18.48
C GLY A 275 19.85 4.20 -19.02
N ILE A 276 20.43 3.00 -19.06
CA ILE A 276 19.78 1.77 -19.51
C ILE A 276 19.64 0.84 -18.33
N ILE A 277 18.46 0.22 -18.19
CA ILE A 277 18.24 -0.78 -17.13
C ILE A 277 19.08 -2.03 -17.46
N ASP A 278 19.86 -2.47 -16.49
CA ASP A 278 20.73 -3.64 -16.65
C ASP A 278 19.92 -4.94 -16.81
N SER A 279 20.32 -5.75 -17.77
CA SER A 279 19.81 -7.10 -18.00
C SER A 279 20.47 -8.11 -17.06
N GLN A 280 19.71 -8.95 -16.39
CA GLN A 280 20.20 -10.01 -15.48
C GLN A 280 19.44 -11.33 -15.74
N PRO A 281 20.09 -12.44 -16.13
CA PRO A 281 21.52 -12.57 -16.42
C PRO A 281 21.91 -11.91 -17.75
N LEU A 282 23.16 -11.54 -17.88
CA LEU A 282 23.76 -10.84 -19.04
C LEU A 282 23.56 -11.50 -20.42
N SER A 283 23.06 -12.72 -20.46
CA SER A 283 22.81 -13.48 -21.69
C SER A 283 21.49 -13.14 -22.39
N ALA A 284 20.61 -12.39 -21.75
CA ALA A 284 19.31 -12.02 -22.32
C ALA A 284 19.44 -10.78 -23.23
N ALA A 285 18.79 -10.78 -24.37
CA ALA A 285 18.71 -9.63 -25.25
C ALA A 285 17.57 -8.72 -24.82
N GLY A 286 17.85 -7.77 -23.93
CA GLY A 286 16.88 -6.81 -23.42
C GLY A 286 16.42 -7.10 -22.00
N PHE A 287 15.73 -6.14 -21.42
CA PHE A 287 15.21 -6.24 -20.05
C PHE A 287 13.91 -7.06 -20.03
N ASP A 288 13.85 -8.07 -19.17
CA ASP A 288 12.67 -8.94 -18.99
C ASP A 288 12.34 -9.17 -17.50
N GLN A 289 11.38 -10.06 -17.21
CA GLN A 289 10.94 -10.34 -15.86
C GLN A 289 12.04 -10.97 -14.98
N ALA A 290 12.99 -11.69 -15.56
CA ALA A 290 14.10 -12.32 -14.85
C ALA A 290 15.19 -11.30 -14.46
N ASP A 291 15.15 -10.11 -14.99
CA ASP A 291 16.12 -9.05 -14.71
C ASP A 291 15.78 -8.24 -13.46
N PHE A 292 14.60 -8.42 -12.89
CA PHE A 292 14.27 -7.81 -11.62
C PHE A 292 15.06 -8.43 -10.47
N VAL A 293 15.71 -7.59 -9.70
CA VAL A 293 16.44 -7.99 -8.49
C VAL A 293 15.47 -8.07 -7.32
N THR A 294 15.40 -9.24 -6.73
CA THR A 294 14.68 -9.55 -5.52
C THR A 294 15.67 -9.92 -4.41
N ASN A 295 15.25 -10.05 -3.19
CA ASN A 295 16.04 -10.60 -2.08
C ASN A 295 17.47 -10.01 -1.96
N ASN A 296 17.60 -8.68 -1.90
CA ASN A 296 18.89 -8.03 -1.78
C ASN A 296 18.90 -6.92 -0.73
N ALA A 297 19.99 -6.82 0.00
CA ALA A 297 20.16 -5.79 1.01
C ALA A 297 20.44 -4.39 0.44
N TRP A 298 20.72 -4.27 -0.87
CA TRP A 298 20.99 -2.99 -1.56
C TRP A 298 22.05 -2.11 -0.89
N ALA A 299 22.98 -2.75 -0.18
CA ALA A 299 23.98 -2.08 0.65
C ALA A 299 25.41 -2.19 0.12
N THR A 300 25.64 -3.07 -0.86
CA THR A 300 27.00 -3.38 -1.36
C THR A 300 27.07 -3.17 -2.86
N ALA A 301 28.03 -2.32 -3.28
CA ALA A 301 28.27 -2.10 -4.69
C ALA A 301 28.52 -3.42 -5.47
N PRO A 302 28.00 -3.57 -6.69
CA PRO A 302 27.30 -2.55 -7.48
C PRO A 302 25.82 -2.37 -7.16
N LEU A 303 25.22 -3.26 -6.36
CA LEU A 303 23.80 -3.23 -5.96
C LEU A 303 23.58 -2.22 -4.83
N THR A 304 23.32 -0.97 -5.21
CA THR A 304 23.02 0.12 -4.25
C THR A 304 21.70 0.79 -4.61
N ALA A 305 20.97 1.24 -3.60
CA ALA A 305 19.59 1.71 -3.76
C ALA A 305 19.45 2.99 -4.63
N ASP A 306 20.50 3.77 -4.76
CA ASP A 306 20.56 4.96 -5.65
C ASP A 306 20.50 4.62 -7.15
N LYS A 307 20.79 3.36 -7.48
CA LYS A 307 20.77 2.85 -8.87
C LYS A 307 19.42 2.27 -9.30
N ILE A 308 18.46 2.15 -8.40
CA ILE A 308 17.13 1.66 -8.71
C ILE A 308 16.41 2.63 -9.64
N ARG A 309 15.83 2.11 -10.74
CA ARG A 309 15.08 2.89 -11.73
C ARG A 309 13.65 2.39 -11.93
N LEU A 310 13.41 1.11 -11.69
CA LEU A 310 12.10 0.49 -11.72
C LEU A 310 11.81 -0.18 -10.39
N ALA A 311 10.58 -0.11 -9.94
CA ALA A 311 10.07 -0.92 -8.84
C ALA A 311 8.87 -1.73 -9.35
N GLN A 312 8.95 -3.04 -9.28
CA GLN A 312 7.80 -3.92 -9.47
C GLN A 312 7.21 -4.21 -8.10
N VAL A 313 5.94 -3.92 -7.96
CA VAL A 313 5.18 -4.13 -6.72
C VAL A 313 4.16 -5.21 -6.98
N THR A 314 4.15 -6.23 -6.15
CA THR A 314 3.15 -7.28 -6.13
C THR A 314 2.42 -7.26 -4.80
N ILE A 315 1.09 -7.18 -4.83
CA ILE A 315 0.24 -7.15 -3.66
C ILE A 315 -0.68 -8.36 -3.69
N VAL A 316 -0.78 -9.05 -2.57
CA VAL A 316 -1.73 -10.15 -2.36
C VAL A 316 -2.76 -9.74 -1.32
N GLY A 317 -4.00 -9.60 -1.76
CA GLY A 317 -5.14 -9.41 -0.88
C GLY A 317 -5.93 -10.71 -0.72
N ARG A 318 -6.47 -10.95 0.46
CA ARG A 318 -7.30 -12.12 0.76
C ARG A 318 -8.74 -11.72 1.09
N GLN A 319 -9.65 -12.66 0.97
CA GLN A 319 -10.99 -12.52 1.52
C GLN A 319 -10.95 -12.59 3.05
N ARG A 320 -11.79 -11.80 3.70
CA ARG A 320 -11.89 -11.75 5.16
C ARG A 320 -12.42 -13.04 5.78
N ARG A 321 -13.36 -13.68 5.12
CA ARG A 321 -14.02 -14.90 5.61
C ARG A 321 -13.71 -16.08 4.70
N ALA A 322 -13.61 -17.24 5.30
CA ALA A 322 -13.54 -18.49 4.56
C ALA A 322 -14.76 -18.66 3.66
N ASP A 323 -14.53 -19.11 2.44
CA ASP A 323 -15.60 -19.57 1.56
C ASP A 323 -16.20 -20.85 2.14
N GLN A 324 -17.50 -20.84 2.40
CA GLN A 324 -18.19 -22.02 2.90
C GLN A 324 -18.11 -23.15 1.87
N GLY A 325 -17.36 -24.19 2.23
CA GLY A 325 -17.17 -25.37 1.40
C GLY A 325 -15.85 -25.48 0.67
N PHE A 326 -14.93 -24.51 0.87
CA PHE A 326 -13.53 -24.67 0.52
C PHE A 326 -12.73 -25.14 1.75
N GLY A 327 -11.69 -25.93 1.52
CA GLY A 327 -10.78 -26.39 2.60
C GLY A 327 -11.28 -27.54 3.46
N GLU A 328 -12.46 -28.10 3.20
CA GLU A 328 -12.90 -29.36 3.80
C GLU A 328 -12.39 -30.56 3.02
N SER A 329 -12.06 -31.62 3.74
CA SER A 329 -11.46 -32.85 3.22
C SER A 329 -12.25 -33.51 2.10
N ASN A 330 -12.27 -33.15 0.94
CA ASN A 330 -12.80 -33.66 -0.33
C ASN A 330 -13.29 -32.55 -1.25
N ARG A 331 -13.11 -31.25 -0.88
CA ARG A 331 -13.47 -30.14 -1.75
C ARG A 331 -12.21 -29.48 -2.30
N GLN A 332 -12.29 -29.05 -3.53
CA GLN A 332 -11.16 -28.34 -4.17
C GLN A 332 -10.72 -27.18 -3.28
N THR A 333 -9.45 -27.18 -2.97
CA THR A 333 -8.79 -26.01 -2.39
C THR A 333 -9.00 -24.82 -3.31
N VAL A 334 -9.13 -23.62 -2.77
CA VAL A 334 -9.29 -22.38 -3.56
C VAL A 334 -8.13 -22.20 -4.53
N GLN A 335 -7.00 -22.79 -4.21
CA GLN A 335 -5.82 -22.84 -5.05
C GLN A 335 -5.13 -24.21 -4.95
N GLY A 336 -5.18 -24.95 -6.05
CA GLY A 336 -4.45 -26.23 -6.18
C GLY A 336 -2.95 -26.06 -6.35
N THR A 337 -2.47 -24.85 -6.63
CA THR A 337 -1.06 -24.47 -6.79
C THR A 337 -0.77 -23.24 -5.94
N ALA A 338 0.39 -23.23 -5.34
CA ALA A 338 0.91 -22.07 -4.64
C ALA A 338 0.97 -20.84 -5.58
N LEU A 339 0.64 -19.66 -5.05
CA LEU A 339 0.85 -18.41 -5.76
C LEU A 339 2.34 -18.10 -5.79
N GLN A 340 2.89 -17.92 -6.98
CA GLN A 340 4.19 -17.33 -7.14
C GLN A 340 4.07 -15.81 -7.07
N VAL A 341 4.75 -15.20 -6.13
CA VAL A 341 4.74 -13.77 -5.89
C VAL A 341 6.19 -13.29 -5.93
N SER A 342 6.60 -12.70 -7.05
CA SER A 342 7.98 -12.26 -7.26
C SER A 342 9.01 -13.37 -6.98
N ASP A 343 9.54 -13.45 -5.79
CA ASP A 343 10.59 -14.33 -5.31
C ASP A 343 10.13 -15.39 -4.31
N HIS A 344 8.85 -15.39 -3.99
CA HIS A 344 8.27 -16.12 -2.88
C HIS A 344 7.08 -16.96 -3.33
N LEU A 345 6.99 -18.14 -2.76
CA LEU A 345 5.96 -19.10 -3.05
C LEU A 345 4.95 -19.19 -1.89
N HIS A 346 3.75 -18.68 -2.09
CA HIS A 346 2.65 -18.92 -1.18
C HIS A 346 2.12 -20.33 -1.34
N SER A 347 2.33 -21.20 -0.37
CA SER A 347 1.81 -22.57 -0.40
C SER A 347 1.19 -22.99 0.93
N ASP A 348 0.21 -23.88 0.84
CA ASP A 348 -0.34 -24.56 2.01
C ASP A 348 0.75 -25.38 2.70
N GLY A 349 1.12 -25.02 3.90
CA GLY A 349 2.04 -25.78 4.75
C GLY A 349 3.52 -25.42 4.62
N VAL A 350 3.91 -24.47 3.77
CA VAL A 350 5.26 -23.92 3.71
C VAL A 350 5.33 -22.47 4.13
N PHE A 351 4.35 -22.01 4.87
CA PHE A 351 4.52 -20.80 5.64
C PHE A 351 5.53 -21.08 6.73
N ALA A 352 6.74 -20.61 6.55
CA ALA A 352 7.67 -20.59 7.65
C ALA A 352 7.28 -19.51 8.66
N ALA A 353 7.94 -19.53 9.80
CA ALA A 353 7.75 -18.50 10.81
C ALA A 353 7.99 -17.11 10.18
N GLY A 354 6.93 -16.31 10.01
CA GLY A 354 6.96 -15.03 9.34
C GLY A 354 5.88 -14.86 8.27
N ASP A 355 5.62 -15.87 7.49
CA ASP A 355 4.42 -15.91 6.65
C ASP A 355 3.24 -16.20 7.54
N PHE A 356 2.15 -15.59 7.36
CA PHE A 356 0.95 -15.67 8.22
C PHE A 356 0.36 -17.10 8.34
N ALA A 357 1.22 -18.09 8.64
CA ALA A 357 0.89 -19.52 8.71
C ALA A 357 -0.24 -19.85 9.69
N THR A 358 -0.36 -19.04 10.74
CA THR A 358 -1.37 -19.19 11.78
C THR A 358 -2.59 -18.31 11.55
N VAL A 359 -2.73 -17.73 10.38
CA VAL A 359 -3.84 -16.84 10.07
C VAL A 359 -5.16 -17.59 10.05
N THR A 360 -6.13 -17.07 10.74
CA THR A 360 -7.52 -17.54 10.67
C THR A 360 -8.31 -16.56 9.80
N PRO A 361 -8.98 -17.01 8.76
CA PRO A 361 -9.20 -18.39 8.28
C PRO A 361 -7.96 -19.00 7.59
N PRO A 362 -7.87 -20.32 7.52
CA PRO A 362 -6.75 -21.02 6.90
C PRO A 362 -6.54 -20.62 5.44
N TYR A 363 -5.30 -20.77 4.95
CA TYR A 363 -4.92 -20.42 3.57
C TYR A 363 -5.84 -21.06 2.52
N THR A 364 -6.14 -22.34 2.66
CA THR A 364 -6.93 -23.13 1.71
C THR A 364 -8.40 -22.74 1.65
N SER A 365 -8.90 -22.03 2.65
CA SER A 365 -10.31 -21.69 2.76
C SER A 365 -10.64 -20.26 2.30
N THR A 366 -9.65 -19.46 1.97
CA THR A 366 -9.82 -18.06 1.55
C THR A 366 -9.35 -17.84 0.12
N ARG A 367 -10.11 -17.07 -0.64
CA ARG A 367 -9.67 -16.63 -1.97
C ARG A 367 -8.72 -15.46 -1.85
N ARG A 368 -7.75 -15.43 -2.76
CA ARG A 368 -6.75 -14.38 -2.88
C ARG A 368 -6.84 -13.67 -4.22
N ARG A 369 -6.40 -12.43 -4.23
CA ARG A 369 -6.23 -11.63 -5.44
C ARG A 369 -4.83 -11.06 -5.45
N LEU A 370 -4.16 -11.27 -6.58
CA LEU A 370 -2.83 -10.76 -6.84
C LEU A 370 -2.92 -9.61 -7.84
N LEU A 371 -2.19 -8.55 -7.58
CA LEU A 371 -2.02 -7.43 -8.50
C LEU A 371 -0.53 -7.06 -8.54
N THR A 372 0.04 -7.13 -9.73
CA THR A 372 1.43 -6.72 -9.98
C THR A 372 1.45 -5.49 -10.87
N ARG A 373 2.33 -4.52 -10.55
CA ARG A 373 2.53 -3.31 -11.34
C ARG A 373 4.00 -2.90 -11.32
N THR A 374 4.54 -2.58 -12.48
CA THR A 374 5.87 -1.98 -12.59
C THR A 374 5.75 -0.46 -12.64
N ILE A 375 6.58 0.22 -11.87
CA ILE A 375 6.56 1.66 -11.64
C ILE A 375 7.94 2.23 -11.96
N GLU A 376 7.99 3.23 -12.83
CA GLU A 376 9.22 3.94 -13.16
C GLU A 376 9.47 5.08 -12.16
N LEU A 377 10.69 5.17 -11.67
CA LEU A 377 11.18 6.20 -10.76
C LEU A 377 11.72 7.39 -11.55
N ARG A 378 10.87 8.35 -11.83
CA ARG A 378 11.20 9.47 -12.73
C ARG A 378 12.23 10.44 -12.19
N ASN A 379 12.30 10.61 -10.87
CA ASN A 379 13.14 11.62 -10.23
C ASN A 379 14.58 11.14 -9.94
N LEU A 380 14.93 9.93 -10.33
CA LEU A 380 16.26 9.34 -10.14
C LEU A 380 17.08 9.26 -11.44
N ARG A 381 16.58 9.85 -12.50
CA ARG A 381 17.32 9.99 -13.78
C ARG A 381 18.21 11.23 -13.74
N HIS A 382 19.38 11.13 -13.12
CA HIS A 382 20.39 12.19 -13.22
C HIS A 382 21.79 11.58 -13.28
#